data_0da296855badac85568e504130088184
#
_entry.id   0da296855badac85568e504130088184
#
_cell.length_a   1.000
_cell.length_b   1.000
_cell.length_c   1.000
_cell.angle_alpha   90.00
_cell.angle_beta   90.00
_cell.angle_gamma   90.00
#
_symmetry.space_group_name_H-M   'P 1'
#
loop_
_entity.id
_entity.type
_entity.pdbx_description
1 polymer ?
#
loop_
_entity_poly.entity_id
_entity_poly.type
_entity_poly.pdbx_seq_one_letter_code
_entity_poly.pdbx_strand_id
1 'polypeptide(L)'
;MGTNHLGHFALAGLLKERVRSRFVTVSSTAHRMGNFGNGTEAEIREICLGTNKYAKWGAYGNSKLANLYFAFELERRARSNQWSFSSIAVHPGYSNTHLQLVASELRQAKTEQLITGFINRILAQSASQGALPTLLAATHPEIWGGTFVSPNGFLEIRGTPKLTRAKKVAYDQNIAANLWQVSESLTDVRW
;
A
#
# COMPACT_ATOMS: atom_id res chain seq x y z
N MET A 1 11.22 0.06 2.45
CA MET A 1 10.43 -1.16 2.71
C MET A 1 10.10 -1.30 4.20
N GLY A 2 11.03 -1.12 5.11
CA GLY A 2 10.86 -1.37 6.56
C GLY A 2 9.56 -0.84 7.15
N THR A 3 9.36 0.46 7.17
CA THR A 3 8.16 1.08 7.77
C THR A 3 6.87 0.74 7.02
N ASN A 4 6.86 0.89 5.68
CA ASN A 4 5.62 0.82 4.90
C ASN A 4 5.12 -0.60 4.63
N HIS A 5 6.00 -1.61 4.71
CA HIS A 5 5.63 -2.99 4.43
C HIS A 5 6.00 -3.93 5.58
N LEU A 6 7.30 -4.13 5.85
CA LEU A 6 7.73 -5.13 6.84
C LEU A 6 7.16 -4.87 8.24
N GLY A 7 7.16 -3.61 8.70
CA GLY A 7 6.57 -3.24 9.98
C GLY A 7 5.06 -3.51 10.04
N HIS A 8 4.34 -3.22 8.97
CA HIS A 8 2.90 -3.51 8.90
C HIS A 8 2.62 -5.02 8.76
N PHE A 9 3.45 -5.75 8.01
CA PHE A 9 3.39 -7.20 7.92
C PHE A 9 3.54 -7.84 9.32
N ALA A 10 4.57 -7.44 10.05
CA ALA A 10 4.82 -7.94 11.40
C ALA A 10 3.69 -7.58 12.36
N LEU A 11 3.26 -6.31 12.37
CA LEU A 11 2.16 -5.85 13.23
C LEU A 11 0.87 -6.63 12.95
N ALA A 12 0.53 -6.81 11.68
CA ALA A 12 -0.67 -7.54 11.30
C ALA A 12 -0.59 -9.01 11.72
N GLY A 13 0.57 -9.67 11.56
CA GLY A 13 0.79 -11.04 12.02
C GLY A 13 0.63 -11.21 13.52
N LEU A 14 1.22 -10.29 14.30
CA LEU A 14 1.09 -10.29 15.75
C LEU A 14 -0.35 -10.03 16.24
N LEU A 15 -1.15 -9.33 15.46
CA LEU A 15 -2.54 -9.02 15.78
C LEU A 15 -3.54 -10.01 15.16
N LYS A 16 -3.11 -10.96 14.34
CA LYS A 16 -3.98 -11.86 13.57
C LYS A 16 -5.09 -12.48 14.40
N GLU A 17 -4.75 -13.03 15.56
CA GLU A 17 -5.70 -13.71 16.44
C GLU A 17 -6.70 -12.75 17.13
N ARG A 18 -6.48 -11.44 17.05
CA ARG A 18 -7.35 -10.42 17.64
C ARG A 18 -8.31 -9.79 16.61
N VAL A 19 -7.97 -9.88 15.33
CA VAL A 19 -8.81 -9.30 14.26
C VAL A 19 -9.92 -10.29 13.88
N ARG A 20 -11.18 -9.83 13.91
CA ARG A 20 -12.39 -10.64 13.65
C ARG A 20 -13.17 -10.21 12.41
N SER A 21 -12.72 -9.18 11.72
CA SER A 21 -13.45 -8.60 10.60
C SER A 21 -12.56 -8.34 9.40
N ARG A 22 -11.71 -7.33 9.45
CA ARG A 22 -10.99 -6.88 8.26
C ARG A 22 -9.60 -6.36 8.56
N PHE A 23 -8.66 -6.66 7.65
CA PHE A 23 -7.42 -5.92 7.45
C PHE A 23 -7.60 -4.97 6.27
N VAL A 24 -7.35 -3.68 6.47
CA VAL A 24 -7.39 -2.68 5.40
C VAL A 24 -5.98 -2.14 5.18
N THR A 25 -5.39 -2.51 4.05
CA THR A 25 -4.00 -2.16 3.73
C THR A 25 -3.94 -0.96 2.80
N VAL A 26 -3.24 0.09 3.23
CA VAL A 26 -3.15 1.35 2.49
C VAL A 26 -1.98 1.35 1.51
N SER A 27 -2.31 1.40 0.22
CA SER A 27 -1.39 1.59 -0.90
C SER A 27 -1.41 3.06 -1.39
N SER A 28 -1.00 3.30 -2.62
CA SER A 28 -0.94 4.60 -3.31
C SER A 28 -0.94 4.37 -4.82
N THR A 29 -1.31 5.37 -5.63
CA THR A 29 -1.05 5.37 -7.08
C THR A 29 0.41 5.10 -7.41
N ALA A 30 1.33 5.40 -6.49
CA ALA A 30 2.75 5.10 -6.62
C ALA A 30 3.06 3.61 -6.80
N HIS A 31 2.15 2.69 -6.47
CA HIS A 31 2.30 1.26 -6.77
C HIS A 31 2.55 1.00 -8.27
N ARG A 32 2.08 1.90 -9.14
CA ARG A 32 2.28 1.80 -10.60
C ARG A 32 3.75 1.94 -11.01
N MET A 33 4.58 2.63 -10.19
CA MET A 33 6.03 2.79 -10.37
C MET A 33 6.83 1.63 -9.74
N GLY A 34 6.18 0.81 -8.90
CA GLY A 34 6.82 -0.33 -8.25
C GLY A 34 7.23 -1.41 -9.26
N ASN A 35 8.38 -2.03 -8.99
CA ASN A 35 8.93 -3.12 -9.78
C ASN A 35 9.71 -4.08 -8.88
N PHE A 36 9.41 -5.37 -8.96
CA PHE A 36 10.05 -6.45 -8.21
C PHE A 36 10.91 -7.36 -9.11
N GLY A 37 11.28 -6.87 -10.30
CA GLY A 37 12.08 -7.65 -11.26
C GLY A 37 11.35 -8.93 -11.70
N ASN A 38 12.04 -10.05 -11.67
CA ASN A 38 11.46 -11.37 -11.92
C ASN A 38 10.71 -11.93 -10.69
N GLY A 39 10.77 -11.24 -9.56
CA GLY A 39 10.08 -11.63 -8.34
C GLY A 39 10.71 -12.82 -7.62
N THR A 40 11.98 -13.09 -7.82
CA THR A 40 12.70 -14.10 -7.06
C THR A 40 12.90 -13.65 -5.62
N GLU A 41 13.02 -14.60 -4.69
CA GLU A 41 13.25 -14.26 -3.27
C GLU A 41 14.52 -13.44 -3.06
N ALA A 42 15.57 -13.68 -3.85
CA ALA A 42 16.81 -12.92 -3.78
C ALA A 42 16.59 -11.44 -4.17
N GLU A 43 15.96 -11.19 -5.32
CA GLU A 43 15.64 -9.83 -5.78
C GLU A 43 14.70 -9.10 -4.78
N ILE A 44 13.70 -9.80 -4.27
CA ILE A 44 12.77 -9.26 -3.27
C ILE A 44 13.50 -8.90 -1.98
N ARG A 45 14.40 -9.74 -1.52
CA ARG A 45 15.23 -9.50 -0.32
C ARG A 45 16.11 -8.27 -0.49
N GLU A 46 16.77 -8.10 -1.63
CA GLU A 46 17.56 -6.91 -1.96
C GLU A 46 16.70 -5.64 -1.94
N ILE A 47 15.50 -5.68 -2.51
CA ILE A 47 14.54 -4.57 -2.48
C ILE A 47 14.12 -4.27 -1.04
N CYS A 48 13.84 -5.28 -0.23
CA CYS A 48 13.42 -5.11 1.15
C CYS A 48 14.52 -4.51 2.03
N LEU A 49 15.76 -4.94 1.84
CA LEU A 49 16.93 -4.45 2.58
C LEU A 49 17.47 -3.13 2.04
N GLY A 50 17.12 -2.76 0.79
CA GLY A 50 17.64 -1.55 0.14
C GLY A 50 19.10 -1.66 -0.27
N THR A 51 19.58 -2.85 -0.53
CA THR A 51 20.98 -3.12 -0.97
C THR A 51 21.18 -2.84 -2.46
N ASN A 52 20.11 -2.73 -3.23
CA ASN A 52 20.14 -2.30 -4.62
C ASN A 52 20.30 -0.78 -4.74
N LYS A 53 20.54 -0.28 -5.98
CA LYS A 53 20.65 1.17 -6.23
C LYS A 53 19.38 1.90 -5.75
N TYR A 54 19.55 2.74 -4.74
CA TYR A 54 18.44 3.49 -4.15
C TYR A 54 17.93 4.57 -5.10
N ALA A 55 16.64 4.51 -5.40
CA ALA A 55 15.90 5.56 -6.09
C ALA A 55 14.64 5.88 -5.25
N LYS A 56 14.52 7.10 -4.75
CA LYS A 56 13.47 7.52 -3.81
C LYS A 56 12.05 7.11 -4.26
N TRP A 57 11.68 7.46 -5.48
CA TRP A 57 10.36 7.17 -6.01
C TRP A 57 10.16 5.68 -6.33
N GLY A 58 11.23 4.99 -6.78
CA GLY A 58 11.22 3.54 -6.96
C GLY A 58 11.02 2.80 -5.63
N ALA A 59 11.78 3.20 -4.59
CA ALA A 59 11.65 2.62 -3.26
C ALA A 59 10.25 2.83 -2.65
N TYR A 60 9.67 4.03 -2.84
CA TYR A 60 8.30 4.31 -2.43
C TYR A 60 7.29 3.48 -3.24
N GLY A 61 7.43 3.45 -4.56
CA GLY A 61 6.59 2.64 -5.44
C GLY A 61 6.63 1.15 -5.07
N ASN A 62 7.83 0.61 -4.82
CA ASN A 62 8.01 -0.76 -4.36
C ASN A 62 7.28 -1.01 -3.03
N SER A 63 7.39 -0.10 -2.06
CA SER A 63 6.69 -0.27 -0.78
C SER A 63 5.17 -0.29 -0.94
N LYS A 64 4.63 0.49 -1.88
CA LYS A 64 3.18 0.55 -2.12
C LYS A 64 2.67 -0.61 -2.99
N LEU A 65 3.50 -1.14 -3.88
CA LEU A 65 3.22 -2.38 -4.59
C LEU A 65 3.30 -3.59 -3.64
N ALA A 66 4.28 -3.62 -2.73
CA ALA A 66 4.38 -4.64 -1.68
C ALA A 66 3.12 -4.70 -0.80
N ASN A 67 2.54 -3.55 -0.48
CA ASN A 67 1.29 -3.49 0.28
C ASN A 67 0.11 -4.12 -0.49
N LEU A 68 0.08 -4.02 -1.81
CA LEU A 68 -0.93 -4.71 -2.62
C LEU A 68 -0.70 -6.22 -2.65
N TYR A 69 0.54 -6.67 -2.88
CA TYR A 69 0.88 -8.09 -2.77
C TYR A 69 0.50 -8.66 -1.41
N PHE A 70 0.83 -7.96 -0.33
CA PHE A 70 0.46 -8.37 1.02
C PHE A 70 -1.05 -8.49 1.18
N ALA A 71 -1.82 -7.48 0.77
CA ALA A 71 -3.27 -7.50 0.94
C ALA A 71 -3.94 -8.66 0.18
N PHE A 72 -3.53 -8.89 -1.06
CA PHE A 72 -4.14 -9.95 -1.89
C PHE A 72 -3.69 -11.35 -1.46
N GLU A 73 -2.43 -11.50 -1.06
CA GLU A 73 -1.92 -12.77 -0.54
C GLU A 73 -2.52 -13.10 0.82
N LEU A 74 -2.70 -12.09 1.69
CA LEU A 74 -3.36 -12.26 2.98
C LEU A 74 -4.80 -12.75 2.80
N GLU A 75 -5.54 -12.18 1.85
CA GLU A 75 -6.89 -12.67 1.54
C GLU A 75 -6.88 -14.11 1.02
N ARG A 76 -5.95 -14.45 0.10
CA ARG A 76 -5.83 -15.80 -0.43
C ARG A 76 -5.57 -16.81 0.69
N ARG A 77 -4.67 -16.47 1.63
CA ARG A 77 -4.35 -17.31 2.80
C ARG A 77 -5.52 -17.36 3.78
N ALA A 78 -6.20 -16.24 4.02
CA ALA A 78 -7.36 -16.21 4.91
C ALA A 78 -8.47 -17.16 4.42
N ARG A 79 -8.75 -17.15 3.12
CA ARG A 79 -9.72 -18.08 2.53
C ARG A 79 -9.27 -19.55 2.64
N SER A 80 -8.01 -19.82 2.29
CA SER A 80 -7.48 -21.20 2.31
C SER A 80 -7.44 -21.78 3.72
N ASN A 81 -7.18 -20.98 4.74
CA ASN A 81 -7.10 -21.39 6.13
C ASN A 81 -8.39 -21.10 6.93
N GLN A 82 -9.43 -20.61 6.29
CA GLN A 82 -10.72 -20.29 6.91
C GLN A 82 -10.59 -19.32 8.11
N TRP A 83 -9.68 -18.32 8.01
CA TRP A 83 -9.54 -17.31 9.04
C TRP A 83 -10.78 -16.41 9.09
N SER A 84 -11.08 -15.88 10.27
CA SER A 84 -12.31 -15.13 10.56
C SER A 84 -12.30 -13.67 10.07
N PHE A 85 -11.37 -13.28 9.21
CA PHE A 85 -11.24 -11.94 8.66
C PHE A 85 -11.06 -11.97 7.14
N SER A 86 -11.26 -10.83 6.52
CA SER A 86 -10.91 -10.58 5.12
C SER A 86 -9.84 -9.50 4.99
N SER A 87 -9.15 -9.45 3.85
CA SER A 87 -8.12 -8.46 3.57
C SER A 87 -8.47 -7.64 2.33
N ILE A 88 -8.42 -6.31 2.46
CA ILE A 88 -8.84 -5.34 1.44
C ILE A 88 -7.70 -4.34 1.23
N ALA A 89 -7.39 -4.05 -0.03
CA ALA A 89 -6.45 -3.00 -0.38
C ALA A 89 -7.17 -1.68 -0.68
N VAL A 90 -6.58 -0.58 -0.28
CA VAL A 90 -7.12 0.76 -0.58
C VAL A 90 -6.02 1.73 -1.00
N HIS A 91 -6.41 2.78 -1.71
CA HIS A 91 -5.57 3.97 -1.79
C HIS A 91 -6.43 5.24 -1.68
N PRO A 92 -5.93 6.26 -0.95
CA PRO A 92 -6.73 7.44 -0.59
C PRO A 92 -6.86 8.48 -1.71
N GLY A 93 -6.22 8.26 -2.88
CA GLY A 93 -6.02 9.33 -3.85
C GLY A 93 -4.86 10.25 -3.46
N TYR A 94 -4.83 11.45 -4.03
CA TYR A 94 -3.86 12.48 -3.71
C TYR A 94 -4.48 13.46 -2.70
N SER A 95 -4.14 13.28 -1.44
CA SER A 95 -4.68 14.10 -0.36
C SER A 95 -3.65 15.08 0.17
N ASN A 96 -4.08 16.29 0.49
CA ASN A 96 -3.25 17.27 1.16
C ASN A 96 -3.03 16.85 2.61
N THR A 97 -1.97 16.09 2.83
CA THR A 97 -1.54 15.66 4.16
C THR A 97 -0.18 16.29 4.49
N HIS A 98 0.09 16.53 5.76
CA HIS A 98 1.37 17.08 6.26
C HIS A 98 2.62 16.29 5.78
N LEU A 99 2.44 15.07 5.29
CA LEU A 99 3.54 14.22 4.81
C LEU A 99 4.39 14.88 3.71
N GLN A 100 3.77 15.70 2.85
CA GLN A 100 4.48 16.39 1.78
C GLN A 100 5.22 17.65 2.28
N LEU A 101 4.65 18.32 3.29
CA LEU A 101 5.28 19.48 3.92
C LEU A 101 6.54 19.06 4.69
N VAL A 102 6.48 17.97 5.46
CA VAL A 102 7.64 17.43 6.19
C VAL A 102 8.79 17.07 5.24
N ALA A 103 8.50 16.48 4.06
CA ALA A 103 9.53 16.13 3.08
C ALA A 103 10.19 17.37 2.43
N SER A 104 9.46 18.48 2.28
CA SER A 104 9.97 19.74 1.74
C SER A 104 10.67 20.62 2.81
N GLU A 105 10.21 20.58 4.05
CA GLU A 105 10.84 21.23 5.20
C GLU A 105 12.24 20.67 5.48
N LEU A 106 12.38 19.34 5.41
CA LEU A 106 13.68 18.67 5.59
C LEU A 106 14.71 19.00 4.50
N ARG A 107 14.29 19.56 3.34
CA ARG A 107 15.16 19.89 2.21
C ARG A 107 15.49 21.36 2.05
N GLN A 108 14.89 22.26 2.82
CA GLN A 108 15.08 23.73 2.74
C GLN A 108 14.92 24.33 1.32
N ALA A 109 14.22 23.67 0.41
CA ALA A 109 14.07 24.12 -0.97
C ALA A 109 12.82 25.01 -1.13
N LYS A 110 12.97 26.32 -0.95
CA LYS A 110 11.87 27.31 -1.00
C LYS A 110 11.10 27.31 -2.33
N THR A 111 11.76 27.09 -3.47
CA THR A 111 11.13 27.02 -4.80
C THR A 111 10.28 25.76 -4.99
N GLU A 112 10.74 24.62 -4.49
CA GLU A 112 9.94 23.40 -4.50
C GLU A 112 8.69 23.52 -3.62
N GLN A 113 8.76 24.25 -2.52
CA GLN A 113 7.62 24.48 -1.62
C GLN A 113 6.52 25.28 -2.28
N LEU A 114 6.85 26.32 -3.04
CA LEU A 114 5.85 27.14 -3.75
C LEU A 114 5.15 26.37 -4.87
N ILE A 115 5.89 25.61 -5.68
CA ILE A 115 5.33 24.79 -6.76
C ILE A 115 4.48 23.65 -6.19
N THR A 116 4.99 22.95 -5.18
CA THR A 116 4.26 21.87 -4.50
C THR A 116 3.00 22.39 -3.80
N GLY A 117 3.08 23.57 -3.17
CA GLY A 117 1.93 24.23 -2.54
C GLY A 117 0.82 24.59 -3.55
N PHE A 118 1.19 25.10 -4.73
CA PHE A 118 0.23 25.42 -5.78
C PHE A 118 -0.42 24.16 -6.39
N ILE A 119 0.36 23.14 -6.68
CA ILE A 119 -0.11 21.84 -7.18
C ILE A 119 -1.04 21.18 -6.15
N ASN A 120 -0.64 21.20 -4.87
CA ASN A 120 -1.46 20.67 -3.78
C ASN A 120 -2.81 21.37 -3.68
N ARG A 121 -2.86 22.69 -3.84
CA ARG A 121 -4.10 23.46 -3.75
C ARG A 121 -5.10 23.14 -4.87
N ILE A 122 -4.61 22.72 -6.03
CA ILE A 122 -5.46 22.41 -7.20
C ILE A 122 -5.83 20.93 -7.28
N LEU A 123 -4.87 20.03 -7.00
CA LEU A 123 -5.02 18.59 -7.24
C LEU A 123 -5.34 17.79 -5.98
N ALA A 124 -4.91 18.24 -4.81
CA ALA A 124 -5.13 17.48 -3.59
C ALA A 124 -6.58 17.63 -3.10
N GLN A 125 -7.16 16.53 -2.71
CA GLN A 125 -8.43 16.51 -1.99
C GLN A 125 -8.21 16.72 -0.48
N SER A 126 -9.28 17.03 0.25
CA SER A 126 -9.21 17.15 1.70
C SER A 126 -8.84 15.82 2.37
N ALA A 127 -8.29 15.87 3.59
CA ALA A 127 -7.98 14.66 4.35
C ALA A 127 -9.23 13.80 4.61
N SER A 128 -10.38 14.44 4.84
CA SER A 128 -11.67 13.74 5.00
C SER A 128 -12.08 12.98 3.74
N GLN A 129 -11.93 13.57 2.56
CA GLN A 129 -12.19 12.87 1.31
C GLN A 129 -11.18 11.74 1.06
N GLY A 130 -9.90 11.94 1.41
CA GLY A 130 -8.87 10.90 1.33
C GLY A 130 -9.11 9.72 2.26
N ALA A 131 -9.85 9.90 3.35
CA ALA A 131 -10.21 8.82 4.26
C ALA A 131 -11.34 7.93 3.74
N LEU A 132 -12.19 8.43 2.80
CA LEU A 132 -13.37 7.70 2.36
C LEU A 132 -13.12 6.31 1.80
N PRO A 133 -12.09 6.05 0.95
CA PRO A 133 -11.79 4.69 0.50
C PRO A 133 -11.50 3.73 1.64
N THR A 134 -10.75 4.18 2.66
CA THR A 134 -10.44 3.39 3.84
C THR A 134 -11.69 3.12 4.68
N LEU A 135 -12.52 4.13 4.89
CA LEU A 135 -13.79 3.98 5.62
C LEU A 135 -14.73 3.01 4.89
N LEU A 136 -14.90 3.18 3.58
CA LEU A 136 -15.72 2.26 2.78
C LEU A 136 -15.23 0.81 2.91
N ALA A 137 -13.93 0.59 2.75
CA ALA A 137 -13.34 -0.75 2.88
C ALA A 137 -13.49 -1.34 4.28
N ALA A 138 -13.42 -0.49 5.32
CA ALA A 138 -13.52 -0.94 6.70
C ALA A 138 -14.95 -1.27 7.15
N THR A 139 -15.95 -0.55 6.63
CA THR A 139 -17.31 -0.57 7.22
C THR A 139 -18.40 -1.09 6.29
N HIS A 140 -18.24 -0.99 4.97
CA HIS A 140 -19.33 -1.34 4.06
C HIS A 140 -19.47 -2.86 3.91
N PRO A 141 -20.65 -3.45 4.15
CA PRO A 141 -20.83 -4.89 4.20
C PRO A 141 -20.60 -5.58 2.84
N GLU A 142 -20.87 -4.90 1.74
CA GLU A 142 -20.73 -5.45 0.38
C GLU A 142 -19.29 -5.40 -0.16
N ILE A 143 -18.34 -4.83 0.56
CA ILE A 143 -16.93 -4.86 0.17
C ILE A 143 -16.31 -6.15 0.67
N TRP A 144 -15.99 -7.03 -0.26
CA TRP A 144 -15.40 -8.35 0.04
C TRP A 144 -13.88 -8.32 -0.03
N GLY A 145 -13.25 -9.31 0.58
CA GLY A 145 -11.79 -9.48 0.59
C GLY A 145 -11.20 -9.68 -0.80
N GLY A 146 -9.95 -9.27 -0.97
CA GLY A 146 -9.23 -9.30 -2.25
C GLY A 146 -9.59 -8.18 -3.21
N THR A 147 -10.42 -7.22 -2.78
CA THR A 147 -10.78 -6.04 -3.58
C THR A 147 -9.80 -4.89 -3.39
N PHE A 148 -9.80 -3.98 -4.35
CA PHE A 148 -9.04 -2.74 -4.29
C PHE A 148 -9.99 -1.55 -4.42
N VAL A 149 -9.95 -0.65 -3.44
CA VAL A 149 -10.81 0.54 -3.37
C VAL A 149 -9.97 1.78 -3.58
N SER A 150 -10.39 2.63 -4.52
CA SER A 150 -9.73 3.90 -4.81
C SER A 150 -10.76 4.97 -5.22
N PRO A 151 -10.36 6.25 -5.27
CA PRO A 151 -11.21 7.29 -5.86
C PRO A 151 -11.51 7.02 -7.33
N ASN A 152 -12.71 7.37 -7.79
CA ASN A 152 -13.19 7.12 -9.15
C ASN A 152 -12.85 8.22 -10.18
N GLY A 153 -12.20 9.30 -9.75
CA GLY A 153 -11.86 10.41 -10.64
C GLY A 153 -10.63 10.16 -11.51
N PHE A 154 -10.26 11.17 -12.29
CA PHE A 154 -9.15 11.08 -13.23
C PHE A 154 -7.85 10.63 -12.54
N LEU A 155 -7.21 9.61 -13.09
CA LEU A 155 -6.01 8.95 -12.56
C LEU A 155 -6.11 8.54 -11.08
N GLU A 156 -7.32 8.32 -10.57
CA GLU A 156 -7.57 7.98 -9.17
C GLU A 156 -7.03 9.02 -8.16
N ILE A 157 -6.84 10.27 -8.63
CA ILE A 157 -6.29 11.36 -7.81
C ILE A 157 -7.28 11.81 -6.75
N ARG A 158 -8.56 11.94 -7.13
CA ARG A 158 -9.67 12.38 -6.26
C ARG A 158 -11.00 11.80 -6.73
N GLY A 159 -12.02 11.92 -5.91
CA GLY A 159 -13.38 11.47 -6.24
C GLY A 159 -14.01 10.62 -5.15
N THR A 160 -15.18 10.05 -5.45
CA THR A 160 -15.86 9.13 -4.56
C THR A 160 -15.18 7.75 -4.56
N PRO A 161 -15.16 7.02 -3.45
CA PRO A 161 -14.57 5.69 -3.40
C PRO A 161 -15.33 4.70 -4.27
N LYS A 162 -14.59 3.85 -4.96
CA LYS A 162 -15.10 2.84 -5.87
C LYS A 162 -14.21 1.60 -5.87
N LEU A 163 -14.80 0.46 -6.17
CA LEU A 163 -14.04 -0.75 -6.52
C LEU A 163 -13.31 -0.52 -7.84
N THR A 164 -12.00 -0.70 -7.84
CA THR A 164 -11.12 -0.49 -9.00
C THR A 164 -10.17 -1.66 -9.18
N ARG A 165 -9.25 -1.54 -10.14
CA ARG A 165 -8.20 -2.54 -10.35
C ARG A 165 -6.82 -1.90 -10.20
N ALA A 166 -5.96 -2.56 -9.44
CA ALA A 166 -4.56 -2.21 -9.35
C ALA A 166 -3.80 -2.55 -10.65
N LYS A 167 -2.52 -2.15 -10.74
CA LYS A 167 -1.61 -2.58 -11.81
C LYS A 167 -1.64 -4.11 -11.92
N LYS A 168 -1.69 -4.66 -13.15
CA LYS A 168 -1.83 -6.10 -13.40
C LYS A 168 -0.83 -6.96 -12.62
N VAL A 169 0.42 -6.51 -12.52
CA VAL A 169 1.46 -7.25 -11.77
C VAL A 169 1.14 -7.41 -10.29
N ALA A 170 0.35 -6.52 -9.68
CA ALA A 170 -0.03 -6.63 -8.27
C ALA A 170 -0.84 -7.91 -7.93
N TYR A 171 -1.35 -8.57 -8.96
CA TYR A 171 -2.10 -9.83 -8.83
C TYR A 171 -1.24 -11.08 -9.11
N ASP A 172 0.08 -10.92 -9.30
CA ASP A 172 1.00 -12.04 -9.47
C ASP A 172 1.19 -12.78 -8.14
N GLN A 173 0.64 -13.99 -8.10
CA GLN A 173 0.64 -14.82 -6.89
C GLN A 173 2.03 -15.36 -6.54
N ASN A 174 2.90 -15.58 -7.53
CA ASN A 174 4.26 -16.07 -7.28
C ASN A 174 5.09 -14.99 -6.59
N ILE A 175 5.05 -13.76 -7.12
CA ILE A 175 5.73 -12.63 -6.48
C ILE A 175 5.17 -12.37 -5.08
N ALA A 176 3.85 -12.44 -4.93
CA ALA A 176 3.20 -12.25 -3.64
C ALA A 176 3.61 -13.32 -2.60
N ALA A 177 3.67 -14.58 -3.02
CA ALA A 177 4.11 -15.69 -2.17
C ALA A 177 5.58 -15.57 -1.77
N ASN A 178 6.47 -15.23 -2.72
CA ASN A 178 7.90 -15.02 -2.44
C ASN A 178 8.10 -13.81 -1.52
N LEU A 179 7.38 -12.70 -1.74
CA LEU A 179 7.42 -11.55 -0.82
C LEU A 179 6.96 -11.92 0.58
N TRP A 180 5.95 -12.76 0.70
CA TRP A 180 5.47 -13.25 1.99
C TRP A 180 6.57 -14.01 2.74
N GLN A 181 7.22 -14.99 2.09
CA GLN A 181 8.32 -15.77 2.69
C GLN A 181 9.50 -14.88 3.10
N VAL A 182 9.89 -13.94 2.24
CA VAL A 182 10.95 -12.98 2.55
C VAL A 182 10.55 -12.09 3.74
N SER A 183 9.29 -11.67 3.80
CA SER A 183 8.79 -10.83 4.91
C SER A 183 8.79 -11.61 6.24
N GLU A 184 8.33 -12.86 6.26
CA GLU A 184 8.44 -13.73 7.43
C GLU A 184 9.89 -13.90 7.90
N SER A 185 10.80 -14.13 6.95
CA SER A 185 12.23 -14.28 7.24
C SER A 185 12.88 -13.01 7.79
N LEU A 186 12.47 -11.83 7.33
CA LEU A 186 13.05 -10.55 7.75
C LEU A 186 12.44 -9.97 9.02
N THR A 187 11.23 -10.38 9.37
CA THR A 187 10.51 -9.87 10.55
C THR A 187 10.48 -10.87 11.71
N ASP A 188 10.85 -12.11 11.46
CA ASP A 188 10.71 -13.24 12.40
C ASP A 188 9.26 -13.46 12.90
N VAL A 189 8.28 -13.00 12.11
CA VAL A 189 6.85 -13.19 12.37
C VAL A 189 6.29 -14.24 11.41
N ARG A 190 5.72 -15.31 11.95
CA ARG A 190 5.04 -16.37 11.19
C ARG A 190 3.52 -16.19 11.25
N TRP A 191 2.86 -16.59 10.17
CA TRP A 191 1.42 -16.43 10.03
C TRP A 191 0.66 -17.77 10.06
#